data_8b190f63d6711bdb5bacb5365d843fee
#
_entry.id   8b190f63d6711bdb5bacb5365d843fee
#
_cell.length_a   1.000
_cell.length_b   1.000
_cell.length_c   1.000
_cell.angle_alpha   90.00
_cell.angle_beta   90.00
_cell.angle_gamma   90.00
#
_symmetry.space_group_name_H-M   'P 1'
#
loop_
_entity.id
_entity.type
_entity.pdbx_description
1 polymer ?
#
loop_
_entity_poly.entity_id
_entity_poly.type
_entity_poly.pdbx_seq_one_letter_code
_entity_poly.pdbx_strand_id
1 'polypeptide(L)'
;MVITNTRVAAAYGGIESLLHPTIEEHLLERISALETQLEHAHDRFELVLDLVHRQATSGLYDHAMLDALVEHLSERGTVEGGKLESLWRSRIASHFEDATEQDKLEQRLERMLRSFGGDNFDLFARLLDTGADLVIEGNSKRGIRYFEKAFVLDPANGALAFFIGEHFFRVNKPMLAHAYLERAVDTEHDNHLAMLMLGVICGDDGELDAAKRFLGRALKIKKNSFTAHYGLGRILVSEGKLREAISHFKRALTLKPTAEMYYLVGRAYLEDGRPEVAVRHLRRCVELDPKFDAALYHLGIIYLKQENLLLAQEHFRAAYEINPRESRYRTALRARKAGQLAPLPVFGRAAVSNRKVVTSGDVRLAELLRSDLLDASAADRKKQ
;
A
#
# COMPACT_ATOMS: atom_id res chain seq x y z
N MET A 1 -25.10 63.27 -16.04
CA MET A 1 -25.33 64.74 -15.93
C MET A 1 -24.98 65.15 -14.53
N VAL A 2 -23.72 65.55 -14.29
CA VAL A 2 -23.21 65.94 -12.96
C VAL A 2 -23.60 67.38 -12.73
N ILE A 3 -24.52 67.61 -11.81
CA ILE A 3 -24.86 68.97 -11.37
C ILE A 3 -23.91 69.28 -10.19
N THR A 4 -22.87 70.04 -10.52
CA THR A 4 -21.99 70.64 -9.50
C THR A 4 -22.75 71.80 -8.80
N ASN A 5 -23.18 71.53 -7.60
CA ASN A 5 -23.83 72.55 -6.76
C ASN A 5 -22.76 73.27 -5.93
N THR A 6 -22.05 74.24 -6.55
CA THR A 6 -20.96 75.01 -6.00
C THR A 6 -21.35 76.44 -5.59
N ARG A 7 -22.61 76.69 -5.20
CA ARG A 7 -23.05 78.08 -4.87
C ARG A 7 -23.88 78.26 -3.59
N VAL A 8 -23.86 77.33 -2.64
CA VAL A 8 -24.58 77.57 -1.37
C VAL A 8 -23.66 77.48 -0.14
N ALA A 9 -22.36 77.32 -0.33
CA ALA A 9 -21.39 77.13 0.79
C ALA A 9 -20.83 78.44 1.35
N ALA A 10 -21.40 79.62 1.05
CA ALA A 10 -20.84 80.90 1.48
C ALA A 10 -21.64 81.62 2.56
N ALA A 11 -22.61 81.03 3.22
CA ALA A 11 -23.49 81.72 4.17
C ALA A 11 -23.59 81.16 5.58
N TYR A 12 -23.01 80.02 5.93
CA TYR A 12 -23.04 79.52 7.31
C TYR A 12 -21.72 78.85 7.67
N GLY A 13 -21.02 79.47 8.66
CA GLY A 13 -19.79 78.92 9.23
C GLY A 13 -20.07 77.61 9.94
N GLY A 14 -19.60 76.54 9.40
CA GLY A 14 -19.76 75.21 9.95
C GLY A 14 -19.41 74.13 8.93
N ILE A 15 -18.24 74.23 8.28
CA ILE A 15 -17.82 73.29 7.18
C ILE A 15 -17.35 71.94 7.71
N GLU A 16 -17.28 71.68 9.03
CA GLU A 16 -16.80 70.39 9.57
C GLU A 16 -17.88 69.32 9.73
N SER A 17 -19.18 69.64 9.67
CA SER A 17 -20.25 68.63 9.80
C SER A 17 -20.74 67.98 8.49
N LEU A 18 -20.23 68.44 7.34
CA LEU A 18 -20.63 67.94 5.99
C LEU A 18 -19.66 66.90 5.40
N LEU A 19 -18.63 66.52 6.12
CA LEU A 19 -17.61 65.58 5.63
C LEU A 19 -17.76 64.15 6.14
N HIS A 20 -18.74 63.87 6.98
CA HIS A 20 -19.02 62.48 7.42
C HIS A 20 -20.29 62.03 6.73
N PRO A 21 -20.23 60.97 5.88
CA PRO A 21 -21.42 60.40 5.31
C PRO A 21 -22.39 59.98 6.42
N THR A 22 -23.68 60.31 6.23
CA THR A 22 -24.72 59.84 7.16
C THR A 22 -24.72 58.32 7.23
N ILE A 23 -25.17 57.73 8.33
CA ILE A 23 -25.27 56.29 8.47
C ILE A 23 -26.05 55.68 7.28
N GLU A 24 -27.05 56.39 6.79
CA GLU A 24 -27.85 55.97 5.61
C GLU A 24 -27.03 55.96 4.33
N GLU A 25 -26.23 56.98 4.06
CA GLU A 25 -25.33 57.03 2.88
C GLU A 25 -24.29 55.90 2.95
N HIS A 26 -23.70 55.67 4.11
CA HIS A 26 -22.77 54.57 4.29
C HIS A 26 -23.43 53.18 4.10
N LEU A 27 -24.67 52.99 4.56
CA LEU A 27 -25.41 51.76 4.33
C LEU A 27 -25.78 51.57 2.86
N LEU A 28 -26.17 52.66 2.18
CA LEU A 28 -26.46 52.63 0.72
C LEU A 28 -25.21 52.27 -0.09
N GLU A 29 -24.06 52.85 0.23
CA GLU A 29 -22.79 52.46 -0.40
C GLU A 29 -22.45 50.97 -0.19
N ARG A 30 -22.66 50.47 1.03
CA ARG A 30 -22.43 49.04 1.31
C ARG A 30 -23.42 48.16 0.55
N ILE A 31 -24.68 48.51 0.47
CA ILE A 31 -25.70 47.79 -0.30
C ILE A 31 -25.30 47.77 -1.78
N SER A 32 -24.95 48.92 -2.35
CA SER A 32 -24.51 49.01 -3.75
C SER A 32 -23.25 48.19 -4.02
N ALA A 33 -22.29 48.18 -3.07
CA ALA A 33 -21.10 47.35 -3.19
C ALA A 33 -21.41 45.85 -3.10
N LEU A 34 -22.37 45.47 -2.27
CA LEU A 34 -22.83 44.07 -2.17
C LEU A 34 -23.61 43.63 -3.39
N GLU A 35 -24.48 44.52 -3.96
CA GLU A 35 -25.17 44.27 -5.22
C GLU A 35 -24.18 44.05 -6.37
N THR A 36 -23.17 44.89 -6.50
CA THR A 36 -22.11 44.72 -7.50
C THR A 36 -21.31 43.43 -7.30
N GLN A 37 -21.02 43.03 -6.03
CA GLN A 37 -20.38 41.75 -5.75
C GLN A 37 -21.27 40.55 -6.08
N LEU A 38 -22.57 40.68 -5.88
CA LEU A 38 -23.55 39.65 -6.19
C LEU A 38 -23.72 39.47 -7.70
N GLU A 39 -23.74 40.58 -8.46
CA GLU A 39 -23.72 40.58 -9.94
C GLU A 39 -22.45 39.92 -10.46
N HIS A 40 -21.27 40.26 -9.95
CA HIS A 40 -20.02 39.62 -10.32
C HIS A 40 -19.96 38.13 -9.94
N ALA A 41 -20.57 37.76 -8.82
CA ALA A 41 -20.67 36.35 -8.43
C ALA A 41 -21.62 35.58 -9.36
N HIS A 42 -22.74 36.22 -9.77
CA HIS A 42 -23.70 35.64 -10.69
C HIS A 42 -23.06 35.43 -12.09
N ASP A 43 -22.36 36.40 -12.61
CA ASP A 43 -21.63 36.31 -13.90
C ASP A 43 -20.59 35.18 -13.87
N ARG A 44 -19.85 35.05 -12.76
CA ARG A 44 -18.88 33.96 -12.59
C ARG A 44 -19.58 32.60 -12.52
N PHE A 45 -20.75 32.54 -11.89
CA PHE A 45 -21.51 31.30 -11.79
C PHE A 45 -22.08 30.87 -13.14
N GLU A 46 -22.59 31.83 -13.95
CA GLU A 46 -23.00 31.56 -15.31
C GLU A 46 -21.84 31.08 -16.20
N LEU A 47 -20.66 31.70 -16.06
CA LEU A 47 -19.46 31.28 -16.77
C LEU A 47 -19.02 29.86 -16.40
N VAL A 48 -19.12 29.49 -15.13
CA VAL A 48 -18.83 28.12 -14.65
C VAL A 48 -19.87 27.13 -15.18
N LEU A 49 -21.16 27.48 -15.17
CA LEU A 49 -22.22 26.65 -15.75
C LEU A 49 -22.05 26.44 -17.26
N ASP A 50 -21.65 27.48 -17.99
CA ASP A 50 -21.36 27.35 -19.42
C ASP A 50 -20.12 26.48 -19.67
N LEU A 51 -19.08 26.62 -18.86
CA LEU A 51 -17.90 25.74 -18.90
C LEU A 51 -18.24 24.27 -18.59
N VAL A 52 -19.05 24.01 -17.58
CA VAL A 52 -19.51 22.65 -17.23
C VAL A 52 -20.40 22.09 -18.34
N HIS A 53 -21.29 22.91 -18.92
CA HIS A 53 -22.13 22.50 -20.05
C HIS A 53 -21.28 22.20 -21.30
N ARG A 54 -20.31 23.04 -21.62
CA ARG A 54 -19.34 22.78 -22.70
C ARG A 54 -18.51 21.53 -22.43
N GLN A 55 -18.07 21.31 -21.21
CA GLN A 55 -17.30 20.10 -20.83
C GLN A 55 -18.16 18.83 -20.93
N ALA A 56 -19.43 18.89 -20.54
CA ALA A 56 -20.37 17.78 -20.68
C ALA A 56 -20.73 17.46 -22.15
N THR A 57 -20.83 18.50 -23.02
CA THR A 57 -21.07 18.32 -24.46
C THR A 57 -19.79 18.02 -25.24
N SER A 58 -18.63 18.50 -24.78
CA SER A 58 -17.31 18.27 -25.42
C SER A 58 -16.86 16.83 -25.30
N GLY A 59 -17.25 16.11 -24.24
CA GLY A 59 -16.83 14.71 -24.04
C GLY A 59 -17.19 13.77 -25.20
N LEU A 60 -18.26 14.04 -25.91
CA LEU A 60 -18.62 13.30 -27.13
C LEU A 60 -17.81 13.76 -28.36
N TYR A 61 -17.53 15.08 -28.46
CA TYR A 61 -16.72 15.63 -29.53
C TYR A 61 -15.24 15.33 -29.35
N ASP A 62 -14.74 15.36 -28.11
CA ASP A 62 -13.35 15.00 -27.77
C ASP A 62 -13.05 13.55 -28.10
N HIS A 63 -14.00 12.62 -27.89
CA HIS A 63 -13.85 11.21 -28.28
C HIS A 63 -13.73 11.06 -29.80
N ALA A 64 -14.64 11.65 -30.55
CA ALA A 64 -14.62 11.58 -32.00
C ALA A 64 -13.36 12.27 -32.60
N MET A 65 -12.91 13.38 -32.01
CA MET A 65 -11.69 14.08 -32.42
C MET A 65 -10.44 13.28 -32.07
N LEU A 66 -10.40 12.61 -30.89
CA LEU A 66 -9.30 11.74 -30.52
C LEU A 66 -9.23 10.51 -31.41
N ASP A 67 -10.35 9.90 -31.75
CA ASP A 67 -10.40 8.76 -32.67
C ASP A 67 -9.90 9.15 -34.07
N ALA A 68 -10.36 10.27 -34.60
CA ALA A 68 -9.88 10.80 -35.89
C ALA A 68 -8.38 11.16 -35.84
N LEU A 69 -7.89 11.70 -34.72
CA LEU A 69 -6.47 12.03 -34.53
C LEU A 69 -5.60 10.77 -34.47
N VAL A 70 -6.06 9.74 -33.75
CA VAL A 70 -5.38 8.45 -33.66
C VAL A 70 -5.33 7.78 -35.04
N GLU A 71 -6.43 7.79 -35.78
CA GLU A 71 -6.51 7.23 -37.14
C GLU A 71 -5.54 7.96 -38.07
N HIS A 72 -5.57 9.32 -38.10
CA HIS A 72 -4.69 10.14 -38.91
C HIS A 72 -3.19 9.98 -38.58
N LEU A 73 -2.83 9.85 -37.29
CA LEU A 73 -1.44 9.64 -36.86
C LEU A 73 -0.96 8.21 -37.14
N SER A 74 -1.87 7.22 -37.11
CA SER A 74 -1.59 5.84 -37.46
C SER A 74 -1.36 5.66 -38.96
N GLU A 75 -2.17 6.32 -39.80
CA GLU A 75 -1.99 6.32 -41.26
C GLU A 75 -0.67 6.94 -41.70
N ARG A 76 -0.15 7.94 -40.95
CA ARG A 76 1.15 8.57 -41.21
C ARG A 76 2.34 7.79 -40.63
N GLY A 77 2.11 6.67 -39.93
CA GLY A 77 3.16 5.86 -39.33
C GLY A 77 3.93 6.56 -38.20
N THR A 78 3.41 7.69 -37.69
CA THR A 78 4.03 8.47 -36.60
C THR A 78 3.74 7.91 -35.22
N VAL A 79 2.69 7.10 -35.09
CA VAL A 79 2.28 6.45 -33.83
C VAL A 79 1.92 5.01 -34.11
N GLU A 80 2.51 4.08 -33.38
CA GLU A 80 2.05 2.70 -33.35
C GLU A 80 0.76 2.61 -32.53
N GLY A 81 -0.37 2.37 -33.19
CA GLY A 81 -1.68 2.30 -32.53
C GLY A 81 -1.74 1.40 -31.30
N GLY A 82 -1.00 0.29 -31.29
CA GLY A 82 -0.89 -0.60 -30.13
C GLY A 82 -0.17 0.03 -28.92
N LYS A 83 0.77 0.93 -29.13
CA LYS A 83 1.44 1.65 -28.03
C LYS A 83 0.54 2.73 -27.44
N LEU A 84 -0.22 3.43 -28.28
CA LEU A 84 -1.17 4.43 -27.81
C LEU A 84 -2.30 3.79 -27.01
N GLU A 85 -2.84 2.67 -27.49
CA GLU A 85 -3.88 1.92 -26.79
C GLU A 85 -3.39 1.37 -25.44
N SER A 86 -2.16 0.87 -25.36
CA SER A 86 -1.57 0.41 -24.12
C SER A 86 -1.35 1.55 -23.10
N LEU A 87 -0.91 2.73 -23.55
CA LEU A 87 -0.76 3.93 -22.72
C LEU A 87 -2.11 4.46 -22.25
N TRP A 88 -3.12 4.44 -23.11
CA TRP A 88 -4.47 4.88 -22.76
C TRP A 88 -5.12 3.94 -21.75
N ARG A 89 -5.04 2.62 -21.97
CA ARG A 89 -5.51 1.62 -21.01
C ARG A 89 -4.81 1.74 -19.66
N SER A 90 -3.51 2.02 -19.65
CA SER A 90 -2.77 2.21 -18.40
C SER A 90 -3.21 3.49 -17.66
N ARG A 91 -3.51 4.58 -18.36
CA ARG A 91 -4.05 5.82 -17.77
C ARG A 91 -5.47 5.66 -17.25
N ILE A 92 -6.34 5.00 -18.01
CA ILE A 92 -7.70 4.68 -17.54
C ILE A 92 -7.63 3.79 -16.31
N ALA A 93 -6.79 2.75 -16.31
CA ALA A 93 -6.61 1.90 -15.15
C ALA A 93 -6.16 2.68 -13.92
N SER A 94 -5.20 3.63 -14.06
CA SER A 94 -4.79 4.48 -12.94
C SER A 94 -5.93 5.38 -12.43
N HIS A 95 -6.72 5.99 -13.31
CA HIS A 95 -7.88 6.79 -12.89
C HIS A 95 -8.96 5.96 -12.17
N PHE A 96 -9.21 4.73 -12.62
CA PHE A 96 -10.11 3.81 -11.93
C PHE A 96 -9.54 3.33 -10.59
N GLU A 97 -8.22 3.14 -10.50
CA GLU A 97 -7.55 2.82 -9.24
C GLU A 97 -7.64 3.98 -8.25
N ASP A 98 -7.41 5.22 -8.70
CA ASP A 98 -7.53 6.41 -7.87
C ASP A 98 -8.96 6.60 -7.36
N ALA A 99 -9.98 6.46 -8.20
CA ALA A 99 -11.38 6.52 -7.80
C ALA A 99 -11.73 5.42 -6.79
N THR A 100 -11.25 4.19 -7.01
CA THR A 100 -11.47 3.08 -6.06
C THR A 100 -10.75 3.29 -4.73
N GLU A 101 -9.61 3.97 -4.70
CA GLU A 101 -8.91 4.29 -3.44
C GLU A 101 -9.64 5.40 -2.66
N GLN A 102 -10.23 6.38 -3.33
CA GLN A 102 -11.09 7.39 -2.70
C GLN A 102 -12.33 6.77 -2.08
N ASP A 103 -13.08 5.93 -2.81
CA ASP A 103 -14.24 5.21 -2.29
C ASP A 103 -13.89 4.37 -1.04
N LYS A 104 -12.73 3.74 -1.07
CA LYS A 104 -12.24 2.97 0.08
C LYS A 104 -11.92 3.86 1.29
N LEU A 105 -11.37 5.03 1.06
CA LEU A 105 -11.09 5.98 2.14
C LEU A 105 -12.37 6.50 2.75
N GLU A 106 -13.38 6.86 1.93
CA GLU A 106 -14.70 7.30 2.39
C GLU A 106 -15.38 6.25 3.28
N GLN A 107 -15.42 4.99 2.85
CA GLN A 107 -15.97 3.89 3.66
C GLN A 107 -15.25 3.75 5.01
N ARG A 108 -13.93 3.97 5.06
CA ARG A 108 -13.17 3.95 6.30
C ARG A 108 -13.55 5.12 7.21
N LEU A 109 -13.69 6.32 6.65
CA LEU A 109 -14.10 7.51 7.38
C LEU A 109 -15.49 7.32 7.99
N GLU A 110 -16.44 6.82 7.21
CA GLU A 110 -17.77 6.49 7.73
C GLU A 110 -17.73 5.51 8.93
N ARG A 111 -16.88 4.48 8.83
CA ARG A 111 -16.73 3.53 9.93
C ARG A 111 -16.14 4.18 11.19
N MET A 112 -15.13 5.06 11.02
CA MET A 112 -14.54 5.82 12.13
C MET A 112 -15.59 6.75 12.76
N LEU A 113 -16.39 7.46 11.95
CA LEU A 113 -17.45 8.34 12.42
C LEU A 113 -18.56 7.57 13.16
N ARG A 114 -18.98 6.42 12.64
CA ARG A 114 -20.01 5.56 13.29
C ARG A 114 -19.55 4.99 14.63
N SER A 115 -18.26 4.73 14.79
CA SER A 115 -17.68 4.16 16.02
C SER A 115 -17.21 5.21 17.02
N PHE A 116 -17.45 6.50 16.77
CA PHE A 116 -17.06 7.58 17.66
C PHE A 116 -17.81 7.53 18.99
N GLY A 117 -17.05 7.51 20.10
CA GLY A 117 -17.57 7.47 21.46
C GLY A 117 -17.16 8.65 22.34
N GLY A 118 -16.49 9.68 21.76
CA GLY A 118 -16.02 10.85 22.49
C GLY A 118 -17.05 11.98 22.60
N ASP A 119 -16.67 13.08 23.24
CA ASP A 119 -17.58 14.20 23.54
C ASP A 119 -17.71 15.23 22.40
N ASN A 120 -16.74 15.35 21.52
CA ASN A 120 -16.68 16.42 20.50
C ASN A 120 -16.69 15.86 19.07
N PHE A 121 -17.86 15.43 18.61
CA PHE A 121 -18.04 14.86 17.29
C PHE A 121 -17.66 15.81 16.14
N ASP A 122 -18.05 17.11 16.24
CA ASP A 122 -17.80 18.07 15.16
C ASP A 122 -16.31 18.33 14.95
N LEU A 123 -15.53 18.37 16.03
CA LEU A 123 -14.07 18.51 15.92
C LEU A 123 -13.46 17.23 15.38
N PHE A 124 -13.92 16.07 15.84
CA PHE A 124 -13.47 14.78 15.37
C PHE A 124 -13.69 14.62 13.86
N ALA A 125 -14.90 14.89 13.39
CA ALA A 125 -15.25 14.82 11.97
C ALA A 125 -14.37 15.74 11.12
N ARG A 126 -14.23 17.02 11.52
CA ARG A 126 -13.35 17.98 10.81
C ARG A 126 -11.90 17.54 10.74
N LEU A 127 -11.38 16.92 11.79
CA LEU A 127 -10.00 16.40 11.78
C LEU A 127 -9.86 15.22 10.82
N LEU A 128 -10.84 14.34 10.76
CA LEU A 128 -10.85 13.22 9.80
C LEU A 128 -10.93 13.73 8.37
N ASP A 129 -11.84 14.67 8.07
CA ASP A 129 -12.01 15.24 6.72
C ASP A 129 -10.73 15.93 6.26
N THR A 130 -10.16 16.81 7.10
CA THR A 130 -8.89 17.48 6.78
C THR A 130 -7.75 16.48 6.57
N GLY A 131 -7.71 15.41 7.37
CA GLY A 131 -6.74 14.33 7.24
C GLY A 131 -6.91 13.57 5.92
N ALA A 132 -8.15 13.29 5.52
CA ALA A 132 -8.50 12.60 4.29
C ALA A 132 -8.13 13.43 3.05
N ASP A 133 -8.49 14.71 3.02
CA ASP A 133 -8.14 15.62 1.92
C ASP A 133 -6.63 15.63 1.67
N LEU A 134 -5.85 15.77 2.74
CA LEU A 134 -4.38 15.74 2.65
C LEU A 134 -3.84 14.38 2.16
N VAL A 135 -4.49 13.27 2.47
CA VAL A 135 -4.11 11.94 1.96
C VAL A 135 -4.43 11.84 0.47
N ILE A 136 -5.59 12.32 0.04
CA ILE A 136 -6.01 12.36 -1.38
C ILE A 136 -5.06 13.24 -2.19
N GLU A 137 -4.64 14.39 -1.65
CA GLU A 137 -3.63 15.27 -2.27
C GLU A 137 -2.21 14.67 -2.31
N GLY A 138 -2.02 13.44 -1.82
CA GLY A 138 -0.72 12.76 -1.75
C GLY A 138 0.16 13.18 -0.57
N ASN A 139 -0.33 14.05 0.31
CA ASN A 139 0.41 14.51 1.50
C ASN A 139 0.14 13.65 2.74
N SER A 140 0.28 12.33 2.59
CA SER A 140 -0.05 11.35 3.62
C SER A 140 0.66 11.60 4.97
N LYS A 141 1.89 12.16 4.95
CA LYS A 141 2.62 12.49 6.19
C LYS A 141 1.95 13.58 7.03
N ARG A 142 1.28 14.53 6.38
CA ARG A 142 0.53 15.57 7.09
C ARG A 142 -0.86 15.06 7.44
N GLY A 143 -1.51 14.34 6.54
CA GLY A 143 -2.82 13.74 6.76
C GLY A 143 -2.85 12.87 8.00
N ILE A 144 -1.87 11.95 8.16
CA ILE A 144 -1.82 11.06 9.31
C ILE A 144 -1.76 11.79 10.66
N ARG A 145 -1.15 12.97 10.71
CA ARG A 145 -1.11 13.78 11.94
C ARG A 145 -2.48 14.30 12.35
N TYR A 146 -3.38 14.53 11.41
CA TYR A 146 -4.75 14.89 11.70
C TYR A 146 -5.55 13.70 12.23
N PHE A 147 -5.31 12.51 11.67
CA PHE A 147 -5.87 11.27 12.22
C PHE A 147 -5.34 10.98 13.63
N GLU A 148 -4.05 11.22 13.91
CA GLU A 148 -3.51 11.12 15.27
C GLU A 148 -4.15 12.11 16.23
N LYS A 149 -4.43 13.36 15.80
CA LYS A 149 -5.17 14.33 16.61
C LYS A 149 -6.62 13.88 16.86
N ALA A 150 -7.29 13.33 15.85
CA ALA A 150 -8.62 12.76 16.00
C ALA A 150 -8.60 11.59 16.99
N PHE A 151 -7.56 10.73 16.95
CA PHE A 151 -7.41 9.62 17.87
C PHE A 151 -7.25 10.05 19.35
N VAL A 152 -6.70 11.24 19.60
CA VAL A 152 -6.65 11.81 20.97
C VAL A 152 -8.05 12.12 21.51
N LEU A 153 -9.01 12.47 20.64
CA LEU A 153 -10.40 12.74 21.04
C LEU A 153 -11.18 11.46 21.35
N ASP A 154 -10.82 10.35 20.69
CA ASP A 154 -11.43 9.04 20.93
C ASP A 154 -10.39 7.92 20.80
N PRO A 155 -9.61 7.66 21.87
CA PRO A 155 -8.62 6.59 21.89
C PRO A 155 -9.21 5.17 21.82
N ALA A 156 -10.54 5.04 22.00
CA ALA A 156 -11.24 3.77 21.89
C ALA A 156 -11.74 3.46 20.47
N ASN A 157 -11.52 4.37 19.51
CA ASN A 157 -11.90 4.16 18.11
C ASN A 157 -10.99 3.16 17.43
N GLY A 158 -11.40 1.88 17.40
CA GLY A 158 -10.60 0.79 16.82
C GLY A 158 -10.38 0.93 15.32
N ALA A 159 -11.36 1.44 14.58
CA ALA A 159 -11.24 1.67 13.15
C ALA A 159 -10.16 2.73 12.84
N LEU A 160 -10.14 3.82 13.61
CA LEU A 160 -9.12 4.87 13.47
C LEU A 160 -7.75 4.37 13.90
N ALA A 161 -7.65 3.64 15.01
CA ALA A 161 -6.42 3.00 15.47
C ALA A 161 -5.85 2.06 14.40
N PHE A 162 -6.69 1.23 13.79
CA PHE A 162 -6.27 0.33 12.71
C PHE A 162 -5.74 1.10 11.49
N PHE A 163 -6.41 2.16 11.07
CA PHE A 163 -5.99 2.99 9.94
C PHE A 163 -4.62 3.61 10.16
N ILE A 164 -4.39 4.19 11.33
CA ILE A 164 -3.10 4.79 11.69
C ILE A 164 -2.00 3.71 11.79
N GLY A 165 -2.32 2.58 12.42
CA GLY A 165 -1.42 1.44 12.56
C GLY A 165 -1.01 0.82 11.22
N GLU A 166 -1.96 0.65 10.30
CA GLU A 166 -1.70 0.19 8.93
C GLU A 166 -0.79 1.16 8.18
N HIS A 167 -1.01 2.47 8.31
CA HIS A 167 -0.13 3.47 7.70
C HIS A 167 1.30 3.34 8.21
N PHE A 168 1.50 3.25 9.53
CA PHE A 168 2.84 3.10 10.09
C PHE A 168 3.50 1.76 9.73
N PHE A 169 2.73 0.69 9.59
CA PHE A 169 3.22 -0.57 9.08
C PHE A 169 3.72 -0.43 7.62
N ARG A 170 2.95 0.25 6.78
CA ARG A 170 3.29 0.51 5.36
C ARG A 170 4.57 1.33 5.20
N VAL A 171 4.76 2.36 6.03
CA VAL A 171 5.97 3.19 6.01
C VAL A 171 7.13 2.62 6.83
N ASN A 172 7.03 1.33 7.24
CA ASN A 172 8.06 0.59 7.96
C ASN A 172 8.49 1.24 9.30
N LYS A 173 7.50 1.70 10.08
CA LYS A 173 7.68 2.19 11.45
C LYS A 173 7.04 1.21 12.46
N PRO A 174 7.66 0.05 12.72
CA PRO A 174 7.02 -1.06 13.44
C PRO A 174 6.61 -0.71 14.86
N MET A 175 7.38 0.08 15.60
CA MET A 175 7.06 0.48 16.97
C MET A 175 5.76 1.30 17.05
N LEU A 176 5.57 2.27 16.14
CA LEU A 176 4.34 3.05 16.08
C LEU A 176 3.17 2.19 15.58
N ALA A 177 3.41 1.38 14.56
CA ALA A 177 2.40 0.45 14.06
C ALA A 177 1.91 -0.49 15.17
N HIS A 178 2.81 -1.07 15.96
CA HIS A 178 2.47 -1.96 17.08
C HIS A 178 1.51 -1.29 18.06
N ALA A 179 1.84 -0.08 18.53
CA ALA A 179 1.05 0.63 19.53
C ALA A 179 -0.40 0.89 19.07
N TYR A 180 -0.58 1.32 17.81
CA TYR A 180 -1.92 1.59 17.27
C TYR A 180 -2.67 0.30 16.92
N LEU A 181 -1.99 -0.73 16.37
CA LEU A 181 -2.61 -2.01 16.04
C LEU A 181 -3.04 -2.79 17.29
N GLU A 182 -2.30 -2.68 18.39
CA GLU A 182 -2.69 -3.27 19.68
C GLU A 182 -3.99 -2.64 20.18
N ARG A 183 -4.13 -1.30 20.13
CA ARG A 183 -5.38 -0.61 20.44
C ARG A 183 -6.53 -1.06 19.53
N ALA A 184 -6.27 -1.24 18.23
CA ALA A 184 -7.27 -1.75 17.31
C ALA A 184 -7.76 -3.15 17.68
N VAL A 185 -6.89 -4.05 18.11
CA VAL A 185 -7.25 -5.42 18.53
C VAL A 185 -7.93 -5.46 19.88
N ASP A 186 -7.63 -4.52 20.78
CA ASP A 186 -8.26 -4.40 22.09
C ASP A 186 -9.72 -3.93 21.98
N THR A 187 -10.02 -3.08 21.02
CA THR A 187 -11.36 -2.54 20.78
C THR A 187 -12.15 -3.40 19.79
N GLU A 188 -11.52 -3.86 18.71
CA GLU A 188 -12.12 -4.72 17.69
C GLU A 188 -11.47 -6.11 17.76
N HIS A 189 -11.99 -6.98 18.61
CA HIS A 189 -11.43 -8.31 18.87
C HIS A 189 -11.38 -9.24 17.65
N ASP A 190 -12.12 -8.92 16.59
CA ASP A 190 -12.20 -9.69 15.35
C ASP A 190 -11.40 -9.06 14.20
N ASN A 191 -10.62 -8.02 14.46
CA ASN A 191 -9.79 -7.40 13.43
C ASN A 191 -8.59 -8.31 13.07
N HIS A 192 -8.83 -9.28 12.17
CA HIS A 192 -7.83 -10.27 11.79
C HIS A 192 -6.62 -9.65 11.08
N LEU A 193 -6.79 -8.53 10.35
CA LEU A 193 -5.68 -7.84 9.67
C LEU A 193 -4.73 -7.19 10.68
N ALA A 194 -5.27 -6.52 11.70
CA ALA A 194 -4.45 -5.98 12.78
C ALA A 194 -3.67 -7.10 13.50
N MET A 195 -4.31 -8.26 13.74
CA MET A 195 -3.63 -9.42 14.32
C MET A 195 -2.52 -9.97 13.43
N LEU A 196 -2.72 -10.02 12.10
CA LEU A 196 -1.68 -10.46 11.16
C LEU A 196 -0.48 -9.52 11.18
N MET A 197 -0.72 -8.21 11.14
CA MET A 197 0.33 -7.19 11.18
C MET A 197 1.10 -7.25 12.52
N LEU A 198 0.40 -7.34 13.65
CA LEU A 198 1.02 -7.54 14.98
C LEU A 198 1.84 -8.82 15.03
N GLY A 199 1.31 -9.92 14.50
CA GLY A 199 2.03 -11.18 14.45
C GLY A 199 3.34 -11.12 13.65
N VAL A 200 3.38 -10.34 12.58
CA VAL A 200 4.59 -10.09 11.79
C VAL A 200 5.56 -9.20 12.56
N ILE A 201 5.08 -8.10 13.16
CA ILE A 201 5.91 -7.17 13.94
C ILE A 201 6.54 -7.89 15.13
N CYS A 202 5.74 -8.53 15.98
CA CYS A 202 6.22 -9.28 17.14
C CYS A 202 7.22 -10.39 16.73
N GLY A 203 6.95 -11.08 15.60
CA GLY A 203 7.86 -12.10 15.10
C GLY A 203 9.21 -11.53 14.64
N ASP A 204 9.23 -10.34 14.07
CA ASP A 204 10.45 -9.65 13.67
C ASP A 204 11.20 -9.04 14.86
N ASP A 205 10.49 -8.64 15.90
CA ASP A 205 11.09 -8.12 17.14
C ASP A 205 11.58 -9.25 18.08
N GLY A 206 11.32 -10.52 17.72
CA GLY A 206 11.75 -11.69 18.48
C GLY A 206 10.77 -12.14 19.57
N GLU A 207 9.61 -11.48 19.68
CA GLU A 207 8.53 -11.85 20.60
C GLU A 207 7.72 -13.04 20.06
N LEU A 208 8.36 -14.19 19.91
CA LEU A 208 7.82 -15.34 19.18
C LEU A 208 6.51 -15.87 19.75
N ASP A 209 6.32 -15.83 21.08
CA ASP A 209 5.09 -16.29 21.71
C ASP A 209 3.92 -15.32 21.46
N ALA A 210 4.16 -14.02 21.49
CA ALA A 210 3.17 -13.02 21.13
C ALA A 210 2.79 -13.16 19.64
N ALA A 211 3.77 -13.31 18.77
CA ALA A 211 3.56 -13.54 17.34
C ALA A 211 2.71 -14.79 17.08
N LYS A 212 3.00 -15.92 17.72
CA LYS A 212 2.18 -17.15 17.60
C LYS A 212 0.75 -16.95 18.08
N ARG A 213 0.54 -16.19 19.17
CA ARG A 213 -0.80 -15.90 19.68
C ARG A 213 -1.60 -15.06 18.66
N PHE A 214 -1.02 -13.98 18.14
CA PHE A 214 -1.71 -13.12 17.17
C PHE A 214 -1.99 -13.84 15.86
N LEU A 215 -1.00 -14.53 15.26
CA LEU A 215 -1.19 -15.29 14.02
C LEU A 215 -2.18 -16.46 14.21
N GLY A 216 -2.14 -17.13 15.37
CA GLY A 216 -3.08 -18.18 15.71
C GLY A 216 -4.53 -17.67 15.89
N ARG A 217 -4.72 -16.49 16.51
CA ARG A 217 -6.04 -15.83 16.60
C ARG A 217 -6.54 -15.45 15.21
N ALA A 218 -5.70 -14.86 14.37
CA ALA A 218 -6.05 -14.54 12.99
C ALA A 218 -6.52 -15.76 12.20
N LEU A 219 -5.86 -16.93 12.37
CA LEU A 219 -6.29 -18.18 11.72
C LEU A 219 -7.61 -18.76 12.25
N LYS A 220 -8.00 -18.46 13.50
CA LYS A 220 -9.32 -18.84 14.00
C LYS A 220 -10.44 -18.08 13.29
N ILE A 221 -10.19 -16.81 12.95
CA ILE A 221 -11.14 -15.97 12.21
C ILE A 221 -11.13 -16.35 10.72
N LYS A 222 -9.95 -16.38 10.10
CA LYS A 222 -9.75 -16.67 8.67
C LYS A 222 -8.74 -17.81 8.50
N LYS A 223 -9.26 -19.03 8.35
CA LYS A 223 -8.44 -20.26 8.24
C LYS A 223 -7.46 -20.24 7.06
N ASN A 224 -7.84 -19.59 5.96
CA ASN A 224 -7.06 -19.50 4.73
C ASN A 224 -6.32 -18.15 4.65
N SER A 225 -5.34 -17.95 5.52
CA SER A 225 -4.46 -16.77 5.51
C SER A 225 -3.04 -17.18 5.13
N PHE A 226 -2.56 -16.68 3.99
CA PHE A 226 -1.18 -16.90 3.55
C PHE A 226 -0.20 -16.37 4.58
N THR A 227 -0.36 -15.11 4.97
CA THR A 227 0.52 -14.43 5.95
C THR A 227 0.62 -15.19 7.25
N ALA A 228 -0.50 -15.66 7.81
CA ALA A 228 -0.49 -16.39 9.08
C ALA A 228 0.24 -17.73 8.97
N HIS A 229 -0.02 -18.49 7.92
CA HIS A 229 0.67 -19.75 7.70
C HIS A 229 2.16 -19.55 7.42
N TYR A 230 2.51 -18.58 6.58
CA TYR A 230 3.92 -18.24 6.33
C TYR A 230 4.64 -17.80 7.61
N GLY A 231 4.06 -16.87 8.37
CA GLY A 231 4.65 -16.36 9.61
C GLY A 231 4.85 -17.44 10.67
N LEU A 232 3.83 -18.29 10.92
CA LEU A 232 3.94 -19.42 11.83
C LEU A 232 5.02 -20.41 11.37
N GLY A 233 5.10 -20.70 10.07
CA GLY A 233 6.15 -21.55 9.53
C GLY A 233 7.55 -20.99 9.79
N ARG A 234 7.74 -19.68 9.61
CA ARG A 234 9.01 -18.99 9.88
C ARG A 234 9.41 -19.06 11.37
N ILE A 235 8.45 -18.83 12.26
CA ILE A 235 8.64 -18.91 13.70
C ILE A 235 9.01 -20.35 14.11
N LEU A 236 8.31 -21.35 13.60
CA LEU A 236 8.59 -22.76 13.89
C LEU A 236 9.98 -23.20 13.42
N VAL A 237 10.46 -22.67 12.28
CA VAL A 237 11.85 -22.89 11.85
C VAL A 237 12.84 -22.31 12.86
N SER A 238 12.60 -21.09 13.36
CA SER A 238 13.49 -20.48 14.37
C SER A 238 13.53 -21.27 15.69
N GLU A 239 12.42 -21.96 16.01
CA GLU A 239 12.35 -22.89 17.15
C GLU A 239 12.93 -24.28 16.85
N GLY A 240 13.39 -24.56 15.64
CA GLY A 240 13.90 -25.88 15.23
C GLY A 240 12.80 -26.92 14.92
N LYS A 241 11.52 -26.53 14.91
CA LYS A 241 10.36 -27.40 14.63
C LYS A 241 10.08 -27.52 13.14
N LEU A 242 11.07 -28.03 12.38
CA LEU A 242 11.07 -27.99 10.91
C LEU A 242 9.89 -28.73 10.27
N ARG A 243 9.47 -29.89 10.83
CA ARG A 243 8.36 -30.68 10.28
C ARG A 243 7.01 -29.94 10.39
N GLU A 244 6.77 -29.28 11.52
CA GLU A 244 5.58 -28.47 11.71
C GLU A 244 5.61 -27.25 10.78
N ALA A 245 6.78 -26.61 10.65
CA ALA A 245 6.98 -25.50 9.73
C ALA A 245 6.64 -25.87 8.28
N ILE A 246 7.09 -27.04 7.80
CA ILE A 246 6.77 -27.57 6.47
C ILE A 246 5.25 -27.70 6.28
N SER A 247 4.51 -28.13 7.30
CA SER A 247 3.05 -28.23 7.22
C SER A 247 2.41 -26.85 6.97
N HIS A 248 2.87 -25.82 7.69
CA HIS A 248 2.40 -24.46 7.50
C HIS A 248 2.83 -23.89 6.14
N PHE A 249 4.07 -24.07 5.71
CA PHE A 249 4.53 -23.63 4.40
C PHE A 249 3.77 -24.28 3.23
N LYS A 250 3.41 -25.56 3.35
CA LYS A 250 2.56 -26.23 2.35
C LYS A 250 1.17 -25.59 2.24
N ARG A 251 0.57 -25.21 3.37
CA ARG A 251 -0.71 -24.49 3.34
C ARG A 251 -0.55 -23.09 2.74
N ALA A 252 0.52 -22.39 3.07
CA ALA A 252 0.83 -21.10 2.42
C ALA A 252 1.04 -21.26 0.91
N LEU A 253 1.76 -22.31 0.47
CA LEU A 253 1.98 -22.63 -0.94
C LEU A 253 0.67 -22.93 -1.70
N THR A 254 -0.29 -23.62 -1.08
CA THR A 254 -1.60 -23.85 -1.70
C THR A 254 -2.42 -22.58 -1.87
N LEU A 255 -2.21 -21.58 -1.04
CA LEU A 255 -2.90 -20.28 -1.12
C LEU A 255 -2.25 -19.36 -2.16
N LYS A 256 -0.91 -19.33 -2.20
CA LYS A 256 -0.13 -18.55 -3.17
C LYS A 256 0.98 -19.42 -3.78
N PRO A 257 0.73 -20.08 -4.92
CA PRO A 257 1.70 -20.96 -5.57
C PRO A 257 2.71 -20.19 -6.43
N THR A 258 3.58 -19.40 -5.77
CA THR A 258 4.63 -18.59 -6.42
C THR A 258 5.97 -19.31 -6.44
N ALA A 259 6.90 -18.86 -7.29
CA ALA A 259 8.25 -19.42 -7.38
C ALA A 259 8.98 -19.37 -6.02
N GLU A 260 8.83 -18.25 -5.31
CA GLU A 260 9.42 -18.04 -3.98
C GLU A 260 8.93 -19.06 -2.96
N MET A 261 7.62 -19.36 -2.98
CA MET A 261 7.04 -20.35 -2.07
C MET A 261 7.47 -21.76 -2.40
N TYR A 262 7.57 -22.10 -3.69
CA TYR A 262 8.14 -23.40 -4.11
C TYR A 262 9.60 -23.53 -3.69
N TYR A 263 10.39 -22.48 -3.83
CA TYR A 263 11.76 -22.43 -3.35
C TYR A 263 11.85 -22.63 -1.83
N LEU A 264 11.04 -21.91 -1.06
CA LEU A 264 11.01 -22.01 0.41
C LEU A 264 10.67 -23.43 0.87
N VAL A 265 9.62 -24.04 0.30
CA VAL A 265 9.22 -25.41 0.62
C VAL A 265 10.30 -26.41 0.22
N GLY A 266 10.89 -26.25 -0.98
CA GLY A 266 12.00 -27.08 -1.43
C GLY A 266 13.19 -27.02 -0.50
N ARG A 267 13.54 -25.83 -0.03
CA ARG A 267 14.61 -25.61 0.95
C ARG A 267 14.31 -26.25 2.29
N ALA A 268 13.09 -26.11 2.78
CA ALA A 268 12.68 -26.74 4.04
C ALA A 268 12.77 -28.28 3.97
N TYR A 269 12.38 -28.88 2.87
CA TYR A 269 12.56 -30.30 2.66
C TYR A 269 14.03 -30.74 2.55
N LEU A 270 14.88 -29.90 1.97
CA LEU A 270 16.31 -30.20 1.91
C LEU A 270 16.94 -30.18 3.31
N GLU A 271 16.54 -29.26 4.17
CA GLU A 271 16.97 -29.21 5.57
C GLU A 271 16.39 -30.34 6.43
N ASP A 272 15.17 -30.84 6.11
CA ASP A 272 14.57 -32.04 6.74
C ASP A 272 15.21 -33.34 6.24
N GLY A 273 16.21 -33.29 5.36
CA GLY A 273 16.91 -34.47 4.85
C GLY A 273 16.12 -35.24 3.78
N ARG A 274 15.21 -34.61 3.06
CA ARG A 274 14.36 -35.19 2.01
C ARG A 274 14.66 -34.59 0.63
N PRO A 275 15.84 -34.84 0.06
CA PRO A 275 16.30 -34.20 -1.17
C PRO A 275 15.42 -34.52 -2.40
N GLU A 276 14.82 -35.73 -2.48
CA GLU A 276 13.97 -36.11 -3.61
C GLU A 276 12.69 -35.25 -3.69
N VAL A 277 12.12 -34.91 -2.52
CA VAL A 277 10.97 -34.00 -2.44
C VAL A 277 11.40 -32.59 -2.72
N ALA A 278 12.55 -32.17 -2.21
CA ALA A 278 13.12 -30.85 -2.45
C ALA A 278 13.33 -30.60 -3.96
N VAL A 279 13.87 -31.57 -4.71
CA VAL A 279 14.07 -31.46 -6.16
C VAL A 279 12.77 -31.14 -6.89
N ARG A 280 11.65 -31.80 -6.54
CA ARG A 280 10.36 -31.55 -7.19
C ARG A 280 9.89 -30.10 -7.01
N HIS A 281 10.02 -29.58 -5.79
CA HIS A 281 9.63 -28.19 -5.50
C HIS A 281 10.59 -27.19 -6.14
N LEU A 282 11.90 -27.44 -6.09
CA LEU A 282 12.90 -26.55 -6.71
C LEU A 282 12.78 -26.53 -8.24
N ARG A 283 12.48 -27.66 -8.89
CA ARG A 283 12.19 -27.69 -10.32
C ARG A 283 10.95 -26.86 -10.64
N ARG A 284 9.88 -27.00 -9.85
CA ARG A 284 8.68 -26.21 -10.06
C ARG A 284 8.93 -24.71 -9.87
N CYS A 285 9.82 -24.33 -8.95
CA CYS A 285 10.29 -22.96 -8.81
C CYS A 285 10.95 -22.46 -10.11
N VAL A 286 11.88 -23.23 -10.69
CA VAL A 286 12.58 -22.86 -11.93
C VAL A 286 11.65 -22.88 -13.16
N GLU A 287 10.63 -23.73 -13.18
CA GLU A 287 9.60 -23.69 -14.21
C GLU A 287 8.78 -22.39 -14.18
N LEU A 288 8.49 -21.87 -13.00
CA LEU A 288 7.75 -20.63 -12.83
C LEU A 288 8.63 -19.37 -13.02
N ASP A 289 9.85 -19.42 -12.54
CA ASP A 289 10.86 -18.36 -12.74
C ASP A 289 12.20 -18.98 -13.16
N PRO A 290 12.49 -19.07 -14.47
CA PRO A 290 13.75 -19.60 -14.98
C PRO A 290 15.00 -18.81 -14.54
N LYS A 291 14.81 -17.57 -14.03
CA LYS A 291 15.90 -16.73 -13.53
C LYS A 291 16.10 -16.83 -12.00
N PHE A 292 15.49 -17.83 -11.36
CA PHE A 292 15.67 -18.04 -9.92
C PHE A 292 17.02 -18.73 -9.64
N ASP A 293 18.09 -17.94 -9.61
CA ASP A 293 19.48 -18.37 -9.45
C ASP A 293 19.73 -19.25 -8.21
N ALA A 294 19.10 -18.89 -7.07
CA ALA A 294 19.23 -19.65 -5.83
C ALA A 294 18.60 -21.07 -5.94
N ALA A 295 17.50 -21.23 -6.67
CA ALA A 295 16.91 -22.55 -6.87
C ALA A 295 17.80 -23.45 -7.73
N LEU A 296 18.34 -22.91 -8.81
CA LEU A 296 19.32 -23.58 -9.66
C LEU A 296 20.55 -24.01 -8.87
N TYR A 297 21.11 -23.13 -8.06
CA TYR A 297 22.25 -23.46 -7.20
C TYR A 297 21.96 -24.64 -6.26
N HIS A 298 20.76 -24.69 -5.65
CA HIS A 298 20.41 -25.81 -4.76
C HIS A 298 20.14 -27.10 -5.50
N LEU A 299 19.56 -27.05 -6.69
CA LEU A 299 19.46 -28.22 -7.56
C LEU A 299 20.84 -28.76 -7.89
N GLY A 300 21.80 -27.90 -8.24
CA GLY A 300 23.18 -28.29 -8.45
C GLY A 300 23.82 -28.98 -7.23
N ILE A 301 23.60 -28.45 -6.02
CA ILE A 301 24.09 -29.09 -4.77
C ILE A 301 23.48 -30.47 -4.58
N ILE A 302 22.18 -30.64 -4.83
CA ILE A 302 21.51 -31.95 -4.66
C ILE A 302 22.06 -32.93 -5.67
N TYR A 303 22.20 -32.57 -6.94
CA TYR A 303 22.76 -33.45 -7.97
C TYR A 303 24.23 -33.79 -7.72
N LEU A 304 25.00 -32.85 -7.18
CA LEU A 304 26.39 -33.14 -6.78
C LEU A 304 26.45 -34.13 -5.61
N LYS A 305 25.50 -34.09 -4.66
CA LYS A 305 25.38 -35.09 -3.59
C LYS A 305 24.97 -36.47 -4.12
N GLN A 306 24.23 -36.50 -5.23
CA GLN A 306 23.82 -37.73 -5.92
C GLN A 306 24.88 -38.22 -6.92
N GLU A 307 26.10 -37.63 -6.88
CA GLU A 307 27.22 -37.95 -7.76
C GLU A 307 26.95 -37.67 -9.26
N ASN A 308 25.87 -36.96 -9.59
CA ASN A 308 25.54 -36.57 -10.95
C ASN A 308 26.22 -35.23 -11.27
N LEU A 309 27.52 -35.31 -11.56
CA LEU A 309 28.35 -34.14 -11.80
C LEU A 309 27.89 -33.32 -13.02
N LEU A 310 27.38 -33.98 -14.06
CA LEU A 310 26.98 -33.32 -15.30
C LEU A 310 25.79 -32.38 -15.08
N LEU A 311 24.72 -32.90 -14.48
CA LEU A 311 23.56 -32.09 -14.13
C LEU A 311 23.90 -31.02 -13.10
N ALA A 312 24.76 -31.34 -12.13
CA ALA A 312 25.19 -30.36 -11.13
C ALA A 312 25.89 -29.16 -11.78
N GLN A 313 26.80 -29.41 -12.74
CA GLN A 313 27.51 -28.34 -13.42
C GLN A 313 26.62 -27.52 -14.35
N GLU A 314 25.66 -28.15 -15.01
CA GLU A 314 24.65 -27.45 -15.81
C GLU A 314 23.87 -26.44 -14.98
N HIS A 315 23.35 -26.86 -13.83
CA HIS A 315 22.60 -25.97 -12.92
C HIS A 315 23.49 -24.88 -12.29
N PHE A 316 24.73 -25.19 -11.93
CA PHE A 316 25.67 -24.17 -11.42
C PHE A 316 26.04 -23.14 -12.48
N ARG A 317 26.20 -23.58 -13.74
CA ARG A 317 26.45 -22.66 -14.87
C ARG A 317 25.26 -21.73 -15.07
N ALA A 318 24.05 -22.26 -15.12
CA ALA A 318 22.85 -21.46 -15.25
C ALA A 318 22.71 -20.45 -14.11
N ALA A 319 22.96 -20.84 -12.85
CA ALA A 319 22.95 -19.91 -11.72
C ALA A 319 23.99 -18.82 -11.84
N TYR A 320 25.22 -19.16 -12.30
CA TYR A 320 26.29 -18.19 -12.50
C TYR A 320 26.00 -17.21 -13.65
N GLU A 321 25.43 -17.67 -14.76
CA GLU A 321 25.03 -16.83 -15.89
C GLU A 321 23.99 -15.78 -15.49
N ILE A 322 23.05 -16.14 -14.60
CA ILE A 322 22.05 -15.21 -14.06
C ILE A 322 22.70 -14.19 -13.11
N ASN A 323 23.55 -14.65 -12.19
CA ASN A 323 24.18 -13.77 -11.20
C ASN A 323 25.69 -14.03 -11.07
N PRO A 324 26.52 -13.47 -11.97
CA PRO A 324 27.97 -13.66 -11.95
C PRO A 324 28.68 -13.01 -10.74
N ARG A 325 28.00 -12.10 -10.04
CA ARG A 325 28.56 -11.41 -8.87
C ARG A 325 28.57 -12.28 -7.61
N GLU A 326 27.70 -13.30 -7.54
CA GLU A 326 27.65 -14.21 -6.40
C GLU A 326 28.87 -15.16 -6.44
N SER A 327 29.79 -14.97 -5.50
CA SER A 327 31.06 -15.72 -5.41
C SER A 327 30.85 -17.22 -5.24
N ARG A 328 29.77 -17.63 -4.58
CA ARG A 328 29.43 -19.05 -4.33
C ARG A 328 29.15 -19.80 -5.62
N TYR A 329 28.50 -19.15 -6.61
CA TYR A 329 28.23 -19.78 -7.91
C TYR A 329 29.52 -20.04 -8.68
N ARG A 330 30.48 -19.10 -8.62
CA ARG A 330 31.83 -19.29 -9.21
C ARG A 330 32.57 -20.44 -8.55
N THR A 331 32.48 -20.58 -7.23
CA THR A 331 33.06 -21.70 -6.49
C THR A 331 32.41 -23.01 -6.86
N ALA A 332 31.07 -23.03 -7.03
CA ALA A 332 30.30 -24.20 -7.37
C ALA A 332 30.67 -24.78 -8.75
N LEU A 333 30.99 -23.93 -9.73
CA LEU A 333 31.46 -24.38 -11.05
C LEU A 333 32.74 -25.24 -11.00
N ARG A 334 33.58 -25.08 -9.97
CA ARG A 334 34.81 -25.82 -9.77
C ARG A 334 34.66 -27.01 -8.84
N ALA A 335 33.53 -27.10 -8.12
CA ALA A 335 33.29 -28.13 -7.14
C ALA A 335 33.12 -29.52 -7.78
N ARG A 336 33.73 -30.52 -7.19
CA ARG A 336 33.62 -31.94 -7.58
C ARG A 336 32.94 -32.78 -6.52
N LYS A 337 32.87 -32.28 -5.29
CA LYS A 337 32.22 -32.94 -4.14
C LYS A 337 31.32 -31.94 -3.41
N ALA A 338 30.17 -32.41 -2.94
CA ALA A 338 29.18 -31.56 -2.29
C ALA A 338 29.69 -30.92 -0.97
N GLY A 339 30.60 -31.59 -0.26
CA GLY A 339 31.21 -31.04 0.96
C GLY A 339 32.05 -29.78 0.75
N GLN A 340 32.39 -29.42 -0.50
CA GLN A 340 33.11 -28.20 -0.84
C GLN A 340 32.18 -26.96 -0.90
N LEU A 341 30.88 -27.15 -0.88
CA LEU A 341 29.89 -26.11 -1.04
C LEU A 341 29.08 -25.89 0.24
N ALA A 342 29.02 -24.63 0.67
CA ALA A 342 28.11 -24.24 1.72
C ALA A 342 26.70 -24.02 1.14
N PRO A 343 25.64 -24.61 1.74
CA PRO A 343 24.28 -24.28 1.35
C PRO A 343 24.01 -22.81 1.65
N LEU A 344 23.21 -22.14 0.79
CA LEU A 344 22.74 -20.81 1.08
C LEU A 344 21.85 -20.85 2.33
N PRO A 345 22.11 -20.04 3.35
CA PRO A 345 21.25 -20.02 4.53
C PRO A 345 19.93 -19.34 4.17
N VAL A 346 18.86 -20.11 4.00
CA VAL A 346 17.49 -19.56 3.87
C VAL A 346 16.93 -19.25 5.24
N PHE A 347 17.18 -20.17 6.16
CA PHE A 347 16.83 -20.00 7.55
C PHE A 347 18.12 -19.69 8.30
N GLY A 348 18.46 -18.41 8.45
CA GLY A 348 19.55 -18.04 9.34
C GLY A 348 19.23 -18.58 10.73
N ARG A 349 20.16 -19.34 11.36
CA ARG A 349 20.03 -19.69 12.77
C ARG A 349 19.79 -18.39 13.53
N ALA A 350 18.71 -18.32 14.29
CA ALA A 350 18.27 -17.19 15.10
C ALA A 350 19.28 -16.79 16.21
N ALA A 351 20.47 -17.38 16.22
CA ALA A 351 21.49 -17.19 17.24
C ALA A 351 22.31 -15.89 17.10
N VAL A 352 22.00 -15.01 16.15
CA VAL A 352 22.68 -13.72 16.06
C VAL A 352 21.63 -12.61 16.22
N SER A 353 21.68 -11.98 17.38
CA SER A 353 20.90 -10.80 17.77
C SER A 353 20.66 -9.84 16.62
N ASN A 354 19.42 -9.38 16.43
CA ASN A 354 18.92 -8.38 15.48
C ASN A 354 18.48 -8.85 14.09
N ARG A 355 18.19 -10.13 13.85
CA ARG A 355 17.59 -10.52 12.57
C ARG A 355 16.10 -10.76 12.74
N LYS A 356 15.32 -10.01 12.00
CA LYS A 356 13.88 -10.19 11.81
C LYS A 356 13.58 -11.66 11.47
N VAL A 357 12.68 -12.31 12.18
CA VAL A 357 12.39 -13.74 11.98
C VAL A 357 11.43 -13.95 10.82
N VAL A 358 10.37 -13.18 10.72
CA VAL A 358 9.30 -13.38 9.75
C VAL A 358 9.69 -12.77 8.39
N THR A 359 10.21 -11.55 8.38
CA THR A 359 10.56 -10.83 7.14
C THR A 359 12.03 -10.95 6.73
N SER A 360 12.87 -11.66 7.51
CA SER A 360 14.27 -11.85 7.13
C SER A 360 14.45 -12.96 6.10
N GLY A 361 15.53 -12.90 5.34
CA GLY A 361 15.91 -13.90 4.36
C GLY A 361 15.80 -13.38 2.94
N ASP A 362 14.95 -13.97 2.14
CA ASP A 362 14.76 -13.56 0.75
C ASP A 362 13.89 -12.30 0.68
N VAL A 363 14.39 -11.25 0.03
CA VAL A 363 13.68 -9.97 -0.16
C VAL A 363 12.34 -10.20 -0.88
N ARG A 364 12.31 -11.09 -1.88
CA ARG A 364 11.10 -11.44 -2.64
C ARG A 364 10.00 -12.02 -1.75
N LEU A 365 10.38 -12.89 -0.78
CA LEU A 365 9.42 -13.45 0.20
C LEU A 365 8.88 -12.37 1.16
N ALA A 366 9.73 -11.43 1.58
CA ALA A 366 9.30 -10.33 2.42
C ALA A 366 8.36 -9.37 1.67
N GLU A 367 8.62 -9.13 0.39
CA GLU A 367 7.74 -8.33 -0.49
C GLU A 367 6.41 -9.05 -0.73
N LEU A 368 6.43 -10.35 -1.00
CA LEU A 368 5.23 -11.16 -1.16
C LEU A 368 4.34 -11.13 0.11
N LEU A 369 4.96 -11.19 1.29
CA LEU A 369 4.25 -11.09 2.57
C LEU A 369 3.61 -9.71 2.75
N ARG A 370 4.36 -8.64 2.44
CA ARG A 370 3.85 -7.27 2.54
C ARG A 370 2.72 -7.02 1.56
N SER A 371 2.86 -7.45 0.30
CA SER A 371 1.78 -7.32 -0.68
C SER A 371 0.54 -8.09 -0.24
N ASP A 372 0.67 -9.31 0.29
CA ASP A 372 -0.46 -10.08 0.78
C ASP A 372 -1.22 -9.38 1.90
N LEU A 373 -0.51 -8.76 2.85
CA LEU A 373 -1.13 -7.99 3.94
C LEU A 373 -1.87 -6.76 3.42
N LEU A 374 -1.27 -6.04 2.48
CA LEU A 374 -1.87 -4.84 1.91
C LEU A 374 -3.03 -5.17 0.97
N ASP A 375 -2.92 -6.23 0.15
CA ASP A 375 -3.98 -6.72 -0.72
C ASP A 375 -5.14 -7.30 0.09
N ALA A 376 -4.86 -8.04 1.17
CA ALA A 376 -5.88 -8.54 2.08
C ALA A 376 -6.63 -7.41 2.76
N SER A 377 -5.93 -6.34 3.15
CA SER A 377 -6.51 -5.09 3.62
C SER A 377 -7.41 -4.43 2.55
N ALA A 378 -7.11 -4.57 1.28
CA ALA A 378 -7.92 -4.08 0.17
C ALA A 378 -9.12 -5.01 -0.18
N ALA A 379 -8.99 -6.33 -0.02
CA ALA A 379 -9.98 -7.33 -0.44
C ALA A 379 -11.10 -7.58 0.58
N ASP A 380 -10.82 -7.52 1.89
CA ASP A 380 -11.85 -7.68 2.93
C ASP A 380 -12.90 -6.54 2.90
N ARG A 381 -12.56 -5.44 2.26
CA ARG A 381 -13.43 -4.28 2.02
C ARG A 381 -14.52 -4.53 0.97
N LYS A 382 -14.38 -5.55 0.12
CA LYS A 382 -15.39 -5.93 -0.90
C LYS A 382 -16.47 -6.88 -0.37
N LYS A 383 -16.35 -7.37 0.87
CA LYS A 383 -17.24 -8.39 1.44
C LYS A 383 -18.07 -7.89 2.62
N GLN A 384 -17.84 -6.66 3.07
CA GLN A 384 -18.64 -5.96 4.09
C GLN A 384 -19.45 -4.84 3.46
#